data_3be88b85bff288e5f5745c768cec159c
#
_entry.id   3be88b85bff288e5f5745c768cec159c
#
_cell.length_a   1.000
_cell.length_b   1.000
_cell.length_c   1.000
_cell.angle_alpha   90.00
_cell.angle_beta   90.00
_cell.angle_gamma   90.00
#
_symmetry.space_group_name_H-M   'P 1'
#
loop_
_entity.id
_entity.type
_entity.pdbx_description
1 polymer ?
#
loop_
_entity_poly.entity_id
_entity_poly.type
_entity_poly.pdbx_seq_one_letter_code
_entity_poly.pdbx_strand_id
1 'polypeptide(L)'
;MDYKTVADLSPDERSSLFDRDAGVDEIRADAAEIVGRVGEEGDVAVREFCRKFDDVQVGSLEITDQIEGAYEEIDDDLRAAIDDAVANVREFHEAQIPEDWTDDFDGRELGRRFRPLDSVGVYAPGGTAAYPSSAIMGVVPAKVAGVEDVAVATPPADEINPATLAAIHAAGADRVYSVGGAQAIAAMAYGTESMERVQKVVGPGNRWVTAAKAEVRGDVEIDFLAGPSELLVLADETADPEYVAADLLAQAEHDPNTSVVAITDDEGLAEAIGEAVEAKIDERERSDVIREALDGEASAVLHARSMSEAILFAEEYAAEHLSIIAENDEEVLDRIDSAGSVFLGPYTPVAAGDYASGTNHVLPTGGAAKLTGGLSVDTFVRSTTVQRLDRDALNDLSETITTLAEAEGLDAHAESVRTRFEE
;
A
#
# COMPACT_ATOMS: atom_id res chain seq x y z
N MET A 1 21.55 -12.60 12.20
CA MET A 1 21.32 -12.32 10.76
C MET A 1 22.43 -12.94 9.92
N ASP A 2 22.12 -13.68 8.84
CA ASP A 2 23.09 -14.42 8.03
C ASP A 2 23.91 -13.48 7.12
N TYR A 3 25.24 -13.67 7.09
CA TYR A 3 26.11 -13.07 6.09
C TYR A 3 26.32 -14.03 4.92
N LYS A 4 26.10 -13.57 3.68
CA LYS A 4 26.22 -14.41 2.47
C LYS A 4 26.84 -13.60 1.31
N THR A 5 27.56 -14.30 0.44
CA THR A 5 28.02 -13.74 -0.84
C THR A 5 26.98 -14.03 -1.92
N VAL A 6 26.55 -13.03 -2.67
CA VAL A 6 25.52 -13.18 -3.73
C VAL A 6 25.87 -14.26 -4.74
N ALA A 7 27.17 -14.33 -5.13
CA ALA A 7 27.65 -15.32 -6.11
C ALA A 7 27.62 -16.77 -5.61
N ASP A 8 27.63 -16.96 -4.30
CA ASP A 8 27.70 -18.30 -3.66
C ASP A 8 26.31 -18.79 -3.18
N LEU A 9 25.27 -17.96 -3.33
CA LEU A 9 23.90 -18.38 -2.99
C LEU A 9 23.50 -19.60 -3.81
N SER A 10 23.11 -20.66 -3.13
CA SER A 10 22.44 -21.80 -3.77
C SER A 10 21.08 -21.39 -4.34
N PRO A 11 20.52 -22.13 -5.30
CA PRO A 11 19.18 -21.86 -5.82
C PRO A 11 18.11 -21.83 -4.72
N ASP A 12 18.22 -22.68 -3.71
CA ASP A 12 17.27 -22.76 -2.61
C ASP A 12 17.39 -21.54 -1.69
N GLU A 13 18.60 -21.12 -1.28
CA GLU A 13 18.82 -19.90 -0.49
C GLU A 13 18.36 -18.66 -1.24
N ARG A 14 18.62 -18.58 -2.56
CA ARG A 14 18.12 -17.48 -3.35
C ARG A 14 16.59 -17.48 -3.39
N SER A 15 15.96 -18.66 -3.55
CA SER A 15 14.49 -18.77 -3.52
C SER A 15 13.92 -18.32 -2.19
N SER A 16 14.52 -18.71 -1.05
CA SER A 16 14.06 -18.29 0.28
C SER A 16 14.13 -16.79 0.50
N LEU A 17 15.19 -16.10 -0.01
CA LEU A 17 15.29 -14.63 0.06
C LEU A 17 14.17 -13.92 -0.72
N PHE A 18 13.63 -14.55 -1.75
CA PHE A 18 12.54 -14.00 -2.58
C PHE A 18 11.17 -14.55 -2.19
N ASP A 19 11.10 -15.54 -1.31
CA ASP A 19 9.85 -16.09 -0.77
C ASP A 19 9.38 -15.22 0.39
N ARG A 20 8.49 -14.30 0.07
CA ARG A 20 7.92 -13.30 0.98
C ARG A 20 6.39 -13.45 1.01
N ASP A 21 5.94 -14.71 0.97
CA ASP A 21 4.52 -15.04 0.97
C ASP A 21 3.88 -14.74 2.33
N ALA A 22 2.72 -14.12 2.30
CA ALA A 22 1.90 -13.86 3.49
C ALA A 22 1.21 -15.11 4.07
N GLY A 23 1.39 -16.30 3.49
CA GLY A 23 0.69 -17.52 3.86
C GLY A 23 -0.83 -17.44 3.62
N VAL A 24 -1.24 -16.65 2.63
CA VAL A 24 -2.66 -16.42 2.30
C VAL A 24 -3.35 -17.68 1.84
N ASP A 25 -2.67 -18.52 1.04
CA ASP A 25 -3.25 -19.73 0.49
C ASP A 25 -3.65 -20.75 1.57
N GLU A 26 -2.92 -20.79 2.70
CA GLU A 26 -3.21 -21.68 3.83
C GLU A 26 -4.54 -21.38 4.51
N ILE A 27 -4.92 -20.10 4.58
CA ILE A 27 -6.11 -19.62 5.30
C ILE A 27 -7.24 -19.17 4.38
N ARG A 28 -7.05 -19.29 3.07
CA ARG A 28 -7.97 -18.78 2.06
C ARG A 28 -9.39 -19.35 2.21
N ALA A 29 -9.49 -20.65 2.47
CA ALA A 29 -10.80 -21.30 2.65
C ALA A 29 -11.56 -20.78 3.88
N ASP A 30 -10.84 -20.57 4.99
CA ASP A 30 -11.40 -20.04 6.22
C ASP A 30 -11.79 -18.57 6.06
N ALA A 31 -10.99 -17.78 5.35
CA ALA A 31 -11.30 -16.39 5.02
C ALA A 31 -12.56 -16.30 4.13
N ALA A 32 -12.67 -17.17 3.13
CA ALA A 32 -13.85 -17.25 2.26
C ALA A 32 -15.14 -17.59 3.05
N GLU A 33 -15.05 -18.49 4.06
CA GLU A 33 -16.18 -18.78 4.96
C GLU A 33 -16.62 -17.53 5.75
N ILE A 34 -15.65 -16.78 6.32
CA ILE A 34 -15.93 -15.54 7.05
C ILE A 34 -16.60 -14.52 6.13
N VAL A 35 -16.01 -14.30 4.95
CA VAL A 35 -16.50 -13.35 3.94
C VAL A 35 -17.92 -13.71 3.51
N GLY A 36 -18.18 -15.00 3.20
CA GLY A 36 -19.50 -15.48 2.80
C GLY A 36 -20.55 -15.28 3.90
N ARG A 37 -20.20 -15.63 5.15
CA ARG A 37 -21.15 -15.45 6.28
C ARG A 37 -21.49 -13.97 6.53
N VAL A 38 -20.52 -13.06 6.43
CA VAL A 38 -20.80 -11.62 6.57
C VAL A 38 -21.71 -11.15 5.45
N GLY A 39 -21.50 -11.60 4.21
CA GLY A 39 -22.38 -11.28 3.08
C GLY A 39 -23.81 -11.78 3.23
N GLU A 40 -24.01 -12.91 3.92
CA GLU A 40 -25.36 -13.53 4.13
C GLU A 40 -26.05 -13.02 5.40
N GLU A 41 -25.30 -12.83 6.51
CA GLU A 41 -25.85 -12.61 7.85
C GLU A 41 -25.63 -11.16 8.36
N GLY A 42 -24.88 -10.33 7.63
CA GLY A 42 -24.64 -8.91 7.93
C GLY A 42 -24.02 -8.69 9.32
N ASP A 43 -24.57 -7.71 10.04
CA ASP A 43 -24.12 -7.32 11.40
C ASP A 43 -24.09 -8.49 12.40
N VAL A 44 -24.92 -9.50 12.22
CA VAL A 44 -24.97 -10.66 13.13
C VAL A 44 -23.66 -11.44 13.06
N ALA A 45 -23.20 -11.75 11.84
CA ALA A 45 -21.93 -12.43 11.64
C ALA A 45 -20.75 -11.55 12.10
N VAL A 46 -20.74 -10.26 11.76
CA VAL A 46 -19.70 -9.32 12.20
C VAL A 46 -19.53 -9.33 13.70
N ARG A 47 -20.62 -9.18 14.48
CA ARG A 47 -20.57 -9.19 15.95
C ARG A 47 -20.15 -10.54 16.53
N GLU A 48 -20.52 -11.64 15.88
CA GLU A 48 -20.09 -12.98 16.29
C GLU A 48 -18.58 -13.13 16.09
N PHE A 49 -18.03 -12.68 14.97
CA PHE A 49 -16.60 -12.74 14.70
C PHE A 49 -15.79 -11.81 15.59
N CYS A 50 -16.24 -10.58 15.87
CA CYS A 50 -15.59 -9.70 16.86
C CYS A 50 -15.48 -10.40 18.23
N ARG A 51 -16.54 -11.07 18.71
CA ARG A 51 -16.49 -11.82 19.96
C ARG A 51 -15.57 -13.04 19.86
N LYS A 52 -15.51 -13.72 18.71
CA LYS A 52 -14.72 -14.95 18.53
C LYS A 52 -13.23 -14.70 18.40
N PHE A 53 -12.85 -13.66 17.64
CA PHE A 53 -11.46 -13.42 17.26
C PHE A 53 -10.81 -12.29 18.06
N ASP A 54 -11.58 -11.30 18.48
CA ASP A 54 -11.10 -10.14 19.20
C ASP A 54 -11.43 -10.19 20.70
N ASP A 55 -12.24 -11.20 21.14
CA ASP A 55 -12.76 -11.36 22.52
C ASP A 55 -13.53 -10.12 23.03
N VAL A 56 -14.13 -9.35 22.11
CA VAL A 56 -14.84 -8.10 22.41
C VAL A 56 -16.35 -8.25 22.07
N GLN A 57 -17.19 -7.86 23.00
CA GLN A 57 -18.63 -7.73 22.74
C GLN A 57 -18.95 -6.31 22.27
N VAL A 58 -18.92 -6.10 20.95
CA VAL A 58 -19.17 -4.78 20.36
C VAL A 58 -20.65 -4.39 20.51
N GLY A 59 -20.90 -3.23 21.11
CA GLY A 59 -22.24 -2.65 21.24
C GLY A 59 -22.73 -2.01 19.93
N SER A 60 -22.24 -0.83 19.58
CA SER A 60 -22.36 -0.22 18.27
C SER A 60 -21.16 -0.60 17.43
N LEU A 61 -21.37 -0.96 16.16
CA LEU A 61 -20.27 -1.12 15.21
C LEU A 61 -19.71 0.23 14.78
N GLU A 62 -20.57 1.21 14.57
CA GLU A 62 -20.16 2.57 14.27
C GLU A 62 -19.80 3.33 15.57
N ILE A 63 -18.65 4.02 15.52
CA ILE A 63 -18.04 4.77 16.62
C ILE A 63 -17.57 6.17 16.20
N THR A 64 -18.13 6.71 15.13
CA THR A 64 -17.75 8.01 14.56
C THR A 64 -17.85 9.15 15.57
N ASP A 65 -18.76 9.08 16.53
CA ASP A 65 -18.94 10.07 17.59
C ASP A 65 -17.81 10.09 18.65
N GLN A 66 -16.89 9.11 18.62
CA GLN A 66 -15.80 9.00 19.60
C GLN A 66 -14.51 9.67 19.15
N ILE A 67 -14.30 9.87 17.83
CA ILE A 67 -13.00 10.29 17.31
C ILE A 67 -12.63 11.74 17.67
N GLU A 68 -13.60 12.67 17.70
CA GLU A 68 -13.39 14.06 18.09
C GLU A 68 -12.96 14.14 19.56
N GLY A 69 -13.63 13.44 20.45
CA GLY A 69 -13.26 13.38 21.86
C GLY A 69 -11.86 12.82 22.08
N ALA A 70 -11.50 11.74 21.36
CA ALA A 70 -10.17 11.17 21.43
C ALA A 70 -9.09 12.17 20.95
N TYR A 71 -9.35 12.93 19.89
CA TYR A 71 -8.42 13.96 19.40
C TYR A 71 -8.25 15.11 20.42
N GLU A 72 -9.30 15.49 21.14
CA GLU A 72 -9.22 16.51 22.18
C GLU A 72 -8.48 16.03 23.44
N GLU A 73 -8.52 14.75 23.75
CA GLU A 73 -8.00 14.17 24.99
C GLU A 73 -6.52 13.72 24.91
N ILE A 74 -5.96 13.48 23.69
CA ILE A 74 -4.54 13.11 23.55
C ILE A 74 -3.61 14.27 23.96
N ASP A 75 -2.38 13.92 24.30
CA ASP A 75 -1.32 14.89 24.62
C ASP A 75 -1.08 15.90 23.51
N ASP A 76 -0.80 17.16 23.86
CA ASP A 76 -0.60 18.25 22.91
C ASP A 76 0.56 18.01 21.92
N ASP A 77 1.66 17.36 22.41
CA ASP A 77 2.82 17.05 21.56
C ASP A 77 2.46 15.96 20.53
N LEU A 78 1.69 14.95 20.95
CA LEU A 78 1.20 13.90 20.04
C LEU A 78 0.22 14.46 19.02
N ARG A 79 -0.68 15.35 19.46
CA ARG A 79 -1.62 16.03 18.55
C ARG A 79 -0.88 16.84 17.48
N ALA A 80 0.13 17.61 17.89
CA ALA A 80 0.94 18.40 16.96
C ALA A 80 1.67 17.49 15.96
N ALA A 81 2.22 16.36 16.40
CA ALA A 81 2.88 15.39 15.52
C ALA A 81 1.91 14.76 14.50
N ILE A 82 0.69 14.42 14.92
CA ILE A 82 -0.37 13.92 14.03
C ILE A 82 -0.75 14.98 12.99
N ASP A 83 -0.95 16.23 13.41
CA ASP A 83 -1.33 17.32 12.52
C ASP A 83 -0.21 17.62 11.49
N ASP A 84 1.05 17.62 11.92
CA ASP A 84 2.21 17.79 11.04
C ASP A 84 2.29 16.65 10.00
N ALA A 85 2.10 15.40 10.43
CA ALA A 85 2.09 14.25 9.52
C ALA A 85 0.95 14.35 8.49
N VAL A 86 -0.27 14.69 8.95
CA VAL A 86 -1.43 14.90 8.07
C VAL A 86 -1.17 16.02 7.07
N ALA A 87 -0.55 17.12 7.50
CA ALA A 87 -0.24 18.26 6.63
C ALA A 87 0.77 17.86 5.53
N ASN A 88 1.85 17.17 5.90
CA ASN A 88 2.88 16.75 4.96
C ASN A 88 2.35 15.72 3.94
N VAL A 89 1.59 14.73 4.42
CA VAL A 89 0.95 13.72 3.53
C VAL A 89 -0.03 14.40 2.58
N ARG A 90 -0.79 15.38 3.06
CA ARG A 90 -1.71 16.16 2.23
C ARG A 90 -0.97 16.95 1.15
N GLU A 91 0.06 17.71 1.51
CA GLU A 91 0.86 18.51 0.57
C GLU A 91 1.44 17.67 -0.55
N PHE A 92 2.03 16.52 -0.21
CA PHE A 92 2.59 15.61 -1.21
C PHE A 92 1.54 15.03 -2.15
N HIS A 93 0.37 14.66 -1.62
CA HIS A 93 -0.69 14.07 -2.42
C HIS A 93 -1.47 15.10 -3.24
N GLU A 94 -1.57 16.36 -2.79
CA GLU A 94 -2.15 17.45 -3.59
C GLU A 94 -1.40 17.67 -4.91
N ALA A 95 -0.09 17.47 -4.91
CA ALA A 95 0.74 17.55 -6.12
C ALA A 95 0.45 16.43 -7.15
N GLN A 96 -0.26 15.39 -6.75
CA GLN A 96 -0.59 14.23 -7.61
C GLN A 96 -1.96 14.34 -8.28
N ILE A 97 -2.78 15.34 -7.95
CA ILE A 97 -4.15 15.47 -8.48
C ILE A 97 -4.09 15.64 -10.01
N PRO A 98 -4.68 14.70 -10.79
CA PRO A 98 -4.65 14.80 -12.24
C PRO A 98 -5.62 15.87 -12.74
N GLU A 99 -5.20 16.63 -13.75
CA GLU A 99 -6.04 17.62 -14.40
C GLU A 99 -6.86 17.02 -15.55
N ASP A 100 -8.12 17.46 -15.70
CA ASP A 100 -8.92 17.21 -16.89
C ASP A 100 -8.22 17.89 -18.08
N TRP A 101 -8.14 17.20 -19.21
CA TRP A 101 -7.56 17.78 -20.41
C TRP A 101 -8.33 17.40 -21.66
N THR A 102 -8.30 18.29 -22.65
CA THR A 102 -8.84 18.08 -24.00
C THR A 102 -7.89 18.78 -24.98
N ASP A 103 -7.58 18.10 -26.09
CA ASP A 103 -6.72 18.63 -27.13
C ASP A 103 -7.31 18.30 -28.52
N ASP A 104 -6.90 19.05 -29.54
CA ASP A 104 -7.31 18.82 -30.93
C ASP A 104 -6.30 17.95 -31.66
N PHE A 105 -6.80 16.88 -32.25
CA PHE A 105 -6.04 15.91 -33.03
C PHE A 105 -6.57 15.90 -34.48
N ASP A 106 -6.23 16.90 -35.26
CA ASP A 106 -6.70 17.07 -36.62
C ASP A 106 -8.24 17.10 -36.73
N GLY A 107 -8.91 18.01 -36.00
CA GLY A 107 -10.36 18.15 -35.94
C GLY A 107 -11.10 17.15 -35.04
N ARG A 108 -10.36 16.28 -34.36
CA ARG A 108 -10.88 15.37 -33.33
C ARG A 108 -10.55 15.93 -31.95
N GLU A 109 -11.52 16.50 -31.26
CA GLU A 109 -11.38 16.91 -29.88
C GLU A 109 -11.39 15.66 -28.98
N LEU A 110 -10.24 15.29 -28.43
CA LEU A 110 -10.07 14.12 -27.56
C LEU A 110 -9.54 14.54 -26.21
N GLY A 111 -9.97 13.85 -25.14
CA GLY A 111 -9.53 14.21 -23.80
C GLY A 111 -9.77 13.15 -22.75
N ARG A 112 -9.35 13.46 -21.54
CA ARG A 112 -9.63 12.66 -20.34
C ARG A 112 -10.20 13.53 -19.23
N ARG A 113 -11.16 12.99 -18.52
CA ARG A 113 -11.73 13.58 -17.32
C ARG A 113 -11.47 12.65 -16.14
N PHE A 114 -11.07 13.24 -15.01
CA PHE A 114 -10.80 12.51 -13.79
C PHE A 114 -11.87 12.82 -12.75
N ARG A 115 -12.38 11.80 -12.10
CA ARG A 115 -13.41 11.94 -11.07
C ARG A 115 -13.08 11.03 -9.90
N PRO A 116 -13.23 11.53 -8.64
CA PRO A 116 -13.04 10.69 -7.48
C PRO A 116 -14.02 9.51 -7.49
N LEU A 117 -13.70 8.50 -6.72
CA LEU A 117 -14.66 7.50 -6.26
C LEU A 117 -15.67 8.17 -5.31
N ASP A 118 -16.88 7.63 -5.22
CA ASP A 118 -17.91 8.20 -4.36
C ASP A 118 -17.70 7.78 -2.89
N SER A 119 -17.21 6.53 -2.67
CA SER A 119 -16.96 5.99 -1.33
C SER A 119 -15.78 5.03 -1.29
N VAL A 120 -15.01 5.06 -0.19
CA VAL A 120 -13.82 4.24 0.05
C VAL A 120 -13.81 3.74 1.49
N GLY A 121 -13.44 2.47 1.66
CA GLY A 121 -13.16 1.88 2.96
C GLY A 121 -11.65 1.78 3.22
N VAL A 122 -11.19 2.35 4.33
CA VAL A 122 -9.80 2.25 4.78
C VAL A 122 -9.72 1.27 5.94
N TYR A 123 -8.90 0.25 5.81
CA TYR A 123 -8.58 -0.62 6.93
C TYR A 123 -7.38 -0.05 7.69
N ALA A 124 -7.60 0.36 8.93
CA ALA A 124 -6.54 0.80 9.85
C ALA A 124 -6.21 -0.34 10.82
N PRO A 125 -5.02 -0.94 10.76
CA PRO A 125 -4.65 -2.02 11.68
C PRO A 125 -4.71 -1.60 13.14
N GLY A 126 -4.87 -2.59 14.01
CA GLY A 126 -4.82 -2.46 15.47
C GLY A 126 -4.35 -3.78 16.08
N GLY A 127 -4.30 -3.88 17.39
CA GLY A 127 -3.90 -5.09 18.11
C GLY A 127 -2.74 -4.81 19.05
N THR A 128 -1.58 -5.46 18.86
CA THR A 128 -0.41 -5.32 19.75
C THR A 128 0.26 -3.95 19.72
N ALA A 129 0.02 -3.15 18.68
CA ALA A 129 0.50 -1.78 18.55
C ALA A 129 -0.60 -0.88 18.00
N ALA A 130 -0.52 0.42 18.28
CA ALA A 130 -1.31 1.44 17.62
C ALA A 130 -0.66 1.80 16.27
N TYR A 131 -1.49 1.99 15.24
CA TYR A 131 -1.01 2.38 13.90
C TYR A 131 -1.73 3.65 13.41
N PRO A 132 -1.57 4.80 14.11
CA PRO A 132 -2.17 6.06 13.70
C PRO A 132 -1.73 6.47 12.30
N SER A 133 -0.47 6.20 11.92
CA SER A 133 0.08 6.51 10.60
C SER A 133 -0.68 5.81 9.47
N SER A 134 -1.07 4.53 9.63
CA SER A 134 -1.83 3.81 8.59
C SER A 134 -3.20 4.42 8.33
N ALA A 135 -3.85 5.00 9.35
CA ALA A 135 -5.08 5.75 9.15
C ALA A 135 -4.84 7.03 8.33
N ILE A 136 -3.78 7.78 8.64
CA ILE A 136 -3.38 8.98 7.89
C ILE A 136 -3.12 8.62 6.42
N MET A 137 -2.29 7.58 6.18
CA MET A 137 -1.88 7.15 4.85
C MET A 137 -3.03 6.64 3.97
N GLY A 138 -4.09 6.10 4.57
CA GLY A 138 -5.28 5.67 3.84
C GLY A 138 -6.29 6.79 3.61
N VAL A 139 -6.56 7.59 4.64
CA VAL A 139 -7.64 8.59 4.62
C VAL A 139 -7.25 9.87 3.89
N VAL A 140 -6.05 10.42 4.16
CA VAL A 140 -5.64 11.71 3.59
C VAL A 140 -5.60 11.69 2.06
N PRO A 141 -4.99 10.71 1.38
CA PRO A 141 -5.00 10.66 -0.09
C PRO A 141 -6.40 10.52 -0.69
N ALA A 142 -7.29 9.75 -0.03
CA ALA A 142 -8.69 9.64 -0.45
C ALA A 142 -9.41 10.98 -0.37
N LYS A 143 -9.24 11.71 0.73
CA LYS A 143 -9.83 13.07 0.89
C LYS A 143 -9.23 14.06 -0.09
N VAL A 144 -7.92 14.01 -0.36
CA VAL A 144 -7.24 14.86 -1.37
C VAL A 144 -7.76 14.56 -2.78
N ALA A 145 -8.02 13.30 -3.10
CA ALA A 145 -8.63 12.92 -4.37
C ALA A 145 -10.07 13.45 -4.54
N GLY A 146 -10.72 13.87 -3.45
CA GLY A 146 -12.09 14.37 -3.43
C GLY A 146 -13.15 13.30 -3.16
N VAL A 147 -12.79 12.16 -2.55
CA VAL A 147 -13.75 11.15 -2.10
C VAL A 147 -14.66 11.76 -1.03
N GLU A 148 -15.98 11.70 -1.26
CA GLU A 148 -16.95 12.32 -0.37
C GLU A 148 -17.14 11.50 0.92
N ASP A 149 -17.13 10.16 0.81
CA ASP A 149 -17.39 9.24 1.92
C ASP A 149 -16.21 8.29 2.13
N VAL A 150 -15.41 8.57 3.17
CA VAL A 150 -14.27 7.76 3.60
C VAL A 150 -14.62 7.09 4.92
N ALA A 151 -14.85 5.78 4.87
CA ALA A 151 -15.13 4.94 6.02
C ALA A 151 -13.85 4.26 6.51
N VAL A 152 -13.59 4.30 7.82
CA VAL A 152 -12.45 3.60 8.43
C VAL A 152 -12.94 2.42 9.27
N ALA A 153 -12.35 1.24 9.08
CA ALA A 153 -12.54 0.11 9.97
C ALA A 153 -11.25 -0.18 10.74
N THR A 154 -11.35 -0.29 12.05
CA THR A 154 -10.23 -0.63 12.95
C THR A 154 -10.67 -1.71 13.93
N PRO A 155 -9.78 -2.67 14.31
CA PRO A 155 -10.13 -3.76 15.21
C PRO A 155 -10.75 -3.28 16.53
N PRO A 156 -11.78 -3.98 17.03
CA PRO A 156 -12.38 -3.66 18.31
C PRO A 156 -11.42 -3.99 19.46
N ALA A 157 -11.50 -3.20 20.53
CA ALA A 157 -10.84 -3.43 21.79
C ALA A 157 -11.76 -2.96 22.92
N ASP A 158 -11.47 -3.35 24.17
CA ASP A 158 -12.17 -2.78 25.34
C ASP A 158 -12.01 -1.26 25.37
N GLU A 159 -10.83 -0.77 24.96
CA GLU A 159 -10.53 0.64 24.72
C GLU A 159 -9.64 0.73 23.47
N ILE A 160 -10.16 1.30 22.39
CA ILE A 160 -9.37 1.53 21.18
C ILE A 160 -8.35 2.63 21.49
N ASN A 161 -7.10 2.45 21.02
CA ASN A 161 -6.04 3.40 21.30
C ASN A 161 -6.43 4.84 20.87
N PRO A 162 -6.41 5.81 21.80
CA PRO A 162 -6.83 7.19 21.51
C PRO A 162 -6.00 7.84 20.39
N ALA A 163 -4.71 7.49 20.24
CA ALA A 163 -3.88 8.01 19.14
C ALA A 163 -4.38 7.58 17.76
N THR A 164 -4.89 6.33 17.64
CA THR A 164 -5.49 5.85 16.38
C THR A 164 -6.77 6.62 16.06
N LEU A 165 -7.67 6.79 17.03
CA LEU A 165 -8.92 7.54 16.83
C LEU A 165 -8.65 9.01 16.52
N ALA A 166 -7.68 9.62 17.19
CA ALA A 166 -7.25 10.99 16.94
C ALA A 166 -6.68 11.18 15.52
N ALA A 167 -5.85 10.25 15.06
CA ALA A 167 -5.32 10.29 13.70
C ALA A 167 -6.42 10.11 12.64
N ILE A 168 -7.40 9.23 12.88
CA ILE A 168 -8.57 9.07 12.01
C ILE A 168 -9.36 10.38 11.92
N HIS A 169 -9.56 11.06 13.06
CA HIS A 169 -10.21 12.37 13.11
C HIS A 169 -9.43 13.43 12.31
N ALA A 170 -8.13 13.59 12.62
CA ALA A 170 -7.27 14.59 11.98
C ALA A 170 -7.14 14.37 10.45
N ALA A 171 -7.12 13.11 10.00
CA ALA A 171 -7.10 12.76 8.60
C ALA A 171 -8.42 13.11 7.87
N GLY A 172 -9.54 13.23 8.60
CA GLY A 172 -10.84 13.65 8.07
C GLY A 172 -11.73 12.51 7.59
N ALA A 173 -11.70 11.36 8.24
CA ALA A 173 -12.63 10.27 7.96
C ALA A 173 -14.09 10.67 8.27
N ASP A 174 -15.02 10.21 7.44
CA ASP A 174 -16.45 10.55 7.57
C ASP A 174 -17.17 9.55 8.48
N ARG A 175 -16.78 8.28 8.47
CA ARG A 175 -17.37 7.22 9.28
C ARG A 175 -16.28 6.30 9.84
N VAL A 176 -16.47 5.83 11.06
CA VAL A 176 -15.51 4.95 11.75
C VAL A 176 -16.23 3.78 12.37
N TYR A 177 -15.67 2.59 12.17
CA TYR A 177 -16.24 1.33 12.61
C TYR A 177 -15.25 0.52 13.44
N SER A 178 -15.74 0.02 14.57
CA SER A 178 -15.00 -0.88 15.47
C SER A 178 -15.17 -2.33 15.01
N VAL A 179 -14.46 -2.68 13.93
CA VAL A 179 -14.48 -4.01 13.30
C VAL A 179 -13.09 -4.29 12.73
N GLY A 180 -12.51 -5.45 12.99
CA GLY A 180 -11.20 -5.88 12.49
C GLY A 180 -11.26 -7.08 11.54
N GLY A 181 -10.11 -7.50 11.04
CA GLY A 181 -9.92 -8.75 10.32
C GLY A 181 -10.70 -8.92 9.02
N ALA A 182 -10.88 -10.19 8.62
CA ALA A 182 -11.59 -10.55 7.39
C ALA A 182 -13.04 -10.06 7.37
N GLN A 183 -13.71 -10.03 8.53
CA GLN A 183 -15.09 -9.58 8.64
C GLN A 183 -15.24 -8.06 8.38
N ALA A 184 -14.22 -7.24 8.67
CA ALA A 184 -14.22 -5.82 8.33
C ALA A 184 -14.17 -5.61 6.82
N ILE A 185 -13.28 -6.34 6.13
CA ILE A 185 -13.16 -6.30 4.66
C ILE A 185 -14.48 -6.72 4.01
N ALA A 186 -15.08 -7.82 4.48
CA ALA A 186 -16.36 -8.28 3.96
C ALA A 186 -17.49 -7.28 4.20
N ALA A 187 -17.56 -6.67 5.40
CA ALA A 187 -18.57 -5.67 5.72
C ALA A 187 -18.46 -4.42 4.85
N MET A 188 -17.24 -3.94 4.58
CA MET A 188 -17.00 -2.83 3.64
C MET A 188 -17.36 -3.21 2.20
N ALA A 189 -17.06 -4.45 1.78
CA ALA A 189 -17.29 -4.91 0.42
C ALA A 189 -18.78 -5.13 0.08
N TYR A 190 -19.55 -5.69 0.99
CA TYR A 190 -20.94 -6.05 0.73
C TYR A 190 -21.97 -5.11 1.35
N GLY A 191 -21.55 -4.36 2.37
CA GLY A 191 -22.46 -3.62 3.24
C GLY A 191 -23.12 -4.52 4.26
N THR A 192 -23.59 -3.92 5.35
CA THR A 192 -24.38 -4.56 6.42
C THR A 192 -25.46 -3.60 6.88
N GLU A 193 -26.21 -3.93 7.92
CA GLU A 193 -27.22 -3.01 8.48
C GLU A 193 -26.59 -1.73 9.07
N SER A 194 -25.36 -1.81 9.58
CA SER A 194 -24.63 -0.69 10.18
C SER A 194 -23.59 -0.05 9.27
N MET A 195 -23.11 -0.74 8.24
CA MET A 195 -22.03 -0.30 7.37
C MET A 195 -22.47 -0.25 5.92
N GLU A 196 -22.36 0.89 5.27
CA GLU A 196 -22.65 1.01 3.85
C GLU A 196 -21.51 0.39 3.01
N ARG A 197 -21.88 -0.24 1.89
CA ARG A 197 -20.94 -0.77 0.92
C ARG A 197 -20.09 0.36 0.32
N VAL A 198 -18.80 0.11 0.18
CA VAL A 198 -17.86 1.03 -0.48
C VAL A 198 -17.50 0.59 -1.91
N GLN A 199 -16.93 1.49 -2.70
CA GLN A 199 -16.47 1.18 -4.06
C GLN A 199 -15.06 0.58 -4.09
N LYS A 200 -14.22 0.92 -3.11
CA LYS A 200 -12.86 0.39 -2.98
C LYS A 200 -12.48 0.20 -1.51
N VAL A 201 -11.75 -0.87 -1.22
CA VAL A 201 -11.17 -1.14 0.09
C VAL A 201 -9.64 -1.05 0.00
N VAL A 202 -9.04 -0.24 0.87
CA VAL A 202 -7.59 0.01 0.92
C VAL A 202 -7.04 -0.15 2.33
N GLY A 203 -5.73 -0.22 2.45
CA GLY A 203 -5.00 -0.25 3.72
C GLY A 203 -4.35 -1.59 4.01
N PRO A 204 -3.24 -1.58 4.78
CA PRO A 204 -2.49 -2.78 5.15
C PRO A 204 -3.24 -3.59 6.22
N GLY A 205 -2.89 -4.87 6.34
CA GLY A 205 -3.45 -5.73 7.37
C GLY A 205 -2.71 -7.06 7.45
N ASN A 206 -3.10 -7.89 8.42
CA ASN A 206 -2.53 -9.23 8.54
C ASN A 206 -3.02 -10.16 7.41
N ARG A 207 -2.50 -11.40 7.38
CA ARG A 207 -2.85 -12.40 6.36
C ARG A 207 -4.36 -12.63 6.18
N TRP A 208 -5.18 -12.46 7.25
CA TRP A 208 -6.64 -12.60 7.15
C TRP A 208 -7.29 -11.46 6.39
N VAL A 209 -6.78 -10.25 6.57
CA VAL A 209 -7.20 -9.06 5.81
C VAL A 209 -6.84 -9.23 4.34
N THR A 210 -5.61 -9.67 4.06
CA THR A 210 -5.13 -9.91 2.69
C THR A 210 -5.93 -11.04 2.01
N ALA A 211 -6.20 -12.15 2.72
CA ALA A 211 -7.02 -13.23 2.21
C ALA A 211 -8.47 -12.78 1.90
N ALA A 212 -9.06 -11.98 2.79
CA ALA A 212 -10.40 -11.44 2.58
C ALA A 212 -10.45 -10.45 1.40
N LYS A 213 -9.43 -9.58 1.24
CA LYS A 213 -9.29 -8.73 0.05
C LYS A 213 -9.24 -9.56 -1.24
N ALA A 214 -8.49 -10.67 -1.23
CA ALA A 214 -8.43 -11.57 -2.38
C ALA A 214 -9.80 -12.18 -2.72
N GLU A 215 -10.61 -12.54 -1.71
CA GLU A 215 -11.94 -13.13 -1.90
C GLU A 215 -12.98 -12.11 -2.40
N VAL A 216 -12.94 -10.87 -1.92
CA VAL A 216 -13.90 -9.83 -2.35
C VAL A 216 -13.50 -9.15 -3.66
N ARG A 217 -12.30 -9.45 -4.19
CA ARG A 217 -11.80 -8.89 -5.45
C ARG A 217 -12.70 -9.32 -6.63
N GLY A 218 -13.38 -8.37 -7.22
CA GLY A 218 -14.37 -8.61 -8.27
C GLY A 218 -15.77 -8.16 -7.86
N ASP A 219 -16.04 -8.08 -6.56
CA ASP A 219 -17.25 -7.49 -5.98
C ASP A 219 -16.99 -6.02 -5.57
N VAL A 220 -15.80 -5.74 -5.10
CA VAL A 220 -15.29 -4.41 -4.75
C VAL A 220 -13.86 -4.26 -5.28
N GLU A 221 -13.46 -3.04 -5.64
CA GLU A 221 -12.05 -2.77 -5.96
C GLU A 221 -11.20 -2.81 -4.69
N ILE A 222 -9.94 -3.21 -4.83
CA ILE A 222 -8.95 -3.18 -3.75
C ILE A 222 -7.71 -2.40 -4.21
N ASP A 223 -6.85 -2.00 -3.26
CA ASP A 223 -5.51 -1.50 -3.56
C ASP A 223 -4.63 -2.64 -4.12
N PHE A 224 -4.05 -3.44 -3.25
CA PHE A 224 -3.27 -4.64 -3.58
C PHE A 224 -3.32 -5.65 -2.43
N LEU A 225 -2.73 -6.83 -2.66
CA LEU A 225 -2.58 -7.87 -1.65
C LEU A 225 -1.19 -7.70 -1.03
N ALA A 226 -1.13 -7.12 0.18
CA ALA A 226 0.10 -6.93 0.91
C ALA A 226 0.49 -8.20 1.69
N GLY A 227 1.77 -8.54 1.64
CA GLY A 227 2.43 -9.52 2.49
C GLY A 227 3.12 -8.87 3.70
N PRO A 228 4.06 -9.57 4.35
CA PRO A 228 4.92 -8.99 5.37
C PRO A 228 5.72 -7.81 4.84
N SER A 229 6.09 -6.88 5.72
CA SER A 229 6.90 -5.72 5.36
C SER A 229 8.30 -6.09 4.90
N GLU A 230 8.88 -5.27 4.04
CA GLU A 230 10.16 -5.53 3.40
C GLU A 230 11.04 -4.28 3.37
N LEU A 231 12.32 -4.46 3.69
CA LEU A 231 13.34 -3.44 3.48
C LEU A 231 14.54 -4.05 2.76
N LEU A 232 14.98 -3.39 1.69
CA LEU A 232 16.29 -3.61 1.10
C LEU A 232 17.12 -2.35 1.21
N VAL A 233 18.29 -2.44 1.88
CA VAL A 233 19.30 -1.37 1.90
C VAL A 233 20.38 -1.72 0.91
N LEU A 234 20.60 -0.87 -0.10
CA LEU A 234 21.71 -0.94 -1.04
C LEU A 234 22.72 0.14 -0.66
N ALA A 235 23.95 -0.27 -0.33
CA ALA A 235 24.97 0.62 0.21
C ALA A 235 26.33 0.41 -0.48
N ASP A 236 27.11 1.48 -0.63
CA ASP A 236 28.54 1.42 -0.99
C ASP A 236 29.42 1.68 0.24
N GLU A 237 30.75 1.69 0.06
CA GLU A 237 31.75 1.88 1.11
C GLU A 237 31.62 3.21 1.88
N THR A 238 30.80 4.16 1.40
CA THR A 238 30.59 5.46 2.07
C THR A 238 29.51 5.43 3.13
N ALA A 239 28.71 4.34 3.17
CA ALA A 239 27.62 4.20 4.12
C ALA A 239 28.13 3.97 5.56
N ASP A 240 27.46 4.58 6.52
CA ASP A 240 27.68 4.30 7.94
C ASP A 240 26.93 3.00 8.34
N PRO A 241 27.63 1.94 8.78
CA PRO A 241 26.98 0.69 9.18
C PRO A 241 25.99 0.87 10.33
N GLU A 242 26.17 1.88 11.18
CA GLU A 242 25.25 2.19 12.27
C GLU A 242 23.89 2.71 11.77
N TYR A 243 23.88 3.46 10.66
CA TYR A 243 22.63 3.93 10.04
C TYR A 243 21.91 2.78 9.36
N VAL A 244 22.63 1.97 8.59
CA VAL A 244 22.06 0.77 7.96
C VAL A 244 21.46 -0.16 9.01
N ALA A 245 22.21 -0.46 10.07
CA ALA A 245 21.73 -1.30 11.15
C ALA A 245 20.47 -0.74 11.84
N ALA A 246 20.41 0.59 12.03
CA ALA A 246 19.24 1.22 12.63
C ALA A 246 17.98 1.05 11.78
N ASP A 247 18.06 1.20 10.45
CA ASP A 247 16.94 1.01 9.52
C ASP A 247 16.50 -0.46 9.46
N LEU A 248 17.47 -1.41 9.40
CA LEU A 248 17.15 -2.85 9.43
C LEU A 248 16.41 -3.24 10.71
N LEU A 249 16.84 -2.73 11.88
CA LEU A 249 16.20 -3.01 13.17
C LEU A 249 14.82 -2.36 13.27
N ALA A 250 14.66 -1.13 12.76
CA ALA A 250 13.38 -0.43 12.74
C ALA A 250 12.35 -1.19 11.89
N GLN A 251 12.76 -1.76 10.75
CA GLN A 251 11.87 -2.57 9.94
C GLN A 251 11.58 -3.93 10.59
N ALA A 252 12.60 -4.60 11.13
CA ALA A 252 12.47 -5.92 11.74
C ALA A 252 11.55 -5.94 12.97
N GLU A 253 11.34 -4.80 13.65
CA GLU A 253 10.45 -4.73 14.83
C GLU A 253 8.96 -4.78 14.48
N HIS A 254 8.58 -4.67 13.19
CA HIS A 254 7.17 -4.65 12.78
C HIS A 254 6.49 -6.02 12.99
N ASP A 255 7.06 -7.09 12.45
CA ASP A 255 6.49 -8.44 12.50
C ASP A 255 7.60 -9.50 12.39
N PRO A 256 7.47 -10.68 13.03
CA PRO A 256 8.43 -11.78 12.90
C PRO A 256 8.68 -12.27 11.46
N ASN A 257 7.73 -12.05 10.55
CA ASN A 257 7.85 -12.43 9.15
C ASN A 257 8.42 -11.31 8.26
N THR A 258 8.80 -10.18 8.84
CA THR A 258 9.41 -9.07 8.10
C THR A 258 10.71 -9.51 7.44
N SER A 259 10.92 -9.11 6.20
CA SER A 259 12.11 -9.39 5.41
C SER A 259 13.01 -8.16 5.37
N VAL A 260 14.24 -8.28 5.86
CA VAL A 260 15.24 -7.20 5.84
C VAL A 260 16.54 -7.67 5.20
N VAL A 261 16.95 -6.98 4.16
CA VAL A 261 18.16 -7.29 3.38
C VAL A 261 19.05 -6.05 3.31
N ALA A 262 20.33 -6.20 3.66
CA ALA A 262 21.35 -5.22 3.29
C ALA A 262 22.23 -5.83 2.20
N ILE A 263 22.54 -5.06 1.16
CA ILE A 263 23.44 -5.48 0.08
C ILE A 263 24.47 -4.41 -0.21
N THR A 264 25.74 -4.79 -0.28
CA THR A 264 26.87 -3.91 -0.58
C THR A 264 27.92 -4.64 -1.39
N ASP A 265 28.76 -3.89 -2.12
CA ASP A 265 29.94 -4.45 -2.79
C ASP A 265 31.24 -4.26 -1.99
N ASP A 266 31.16 -3.75 -0.76
CA ASP A 266 32.27 -3.66 0.19
C ASP A 266 32.15 -4.74 1.27
N GLU A 267 33.10 -5.70 1.31
CA GLU A 267 33.12 -6.80 2.27
C GLU A 267 33.23 -6.30 3.72
N GLY A 268 34.03 -5.24 3.95
CA GLY A 268 34.21 -4.66 5.29
C GLY A 268 32.94 -3.99 5.81
N LEU A 269 32.20 -3.32 4.94
CA LEU A 269 30.90 -2.73 5.30
C LEU A 269 29.87 -3.84 5.62
N ALA A 270 29.83 -4.89 4.81
CA ALA A 270 28.90 -6.01 5.05
C ALA A 270 29.13 -6.66 6.44
N GLU A 271 30.40 -6.90 6.81
CA GLU A 271 30.75 -7.41 8.14
C GLU A 271 30.36 -6.42 9.25
N ALA A 272 30.67 -5.12 9.06
CA ALA A 272 30.36 -4.08 10.04
C ALA A 272 28.85 -3.87 10.25
N ILE A 273 28.02 -4.01 9.21
CA ILE A 273 26.55 -3.97 9.33
C ILE A 273 26.07 -5.11 10.23
N GLY A 274 26.55 -6.35 9.98
CA GLY A 274 26.18 -7.50 10.81
C GLY A 274 26.55 -7.33 12.28
N GLU A 275 27.75 -6.80 12.56
CA GLU A 275 28.21 -6.51 13.93
C GLU A 275 27.37 -5.40 14.59
N ALA A 276 27.04 -4.33 13.86
CA ALA A 276 26.22 -3.22 14.37
C ALA A 276 24.79 -3.64 14.68
N VAL A 277 24.18 -4.48 13.83
CA VAL A 277 22.85 -5.07 14.09
C VAL A 277 22.87 -5.88 15.37
N GLU A 278 23.80 -6.84 15.50
CA GLU A 278 23.84 -7.73 16.69
C GLU A 278 24.08 -6.96 17.99
N ALA A 279 24.90 -5.92 17.93
CA ALA A 279 25.21 -5.11 19.11
C ALA A 279 24.01 -4.34 19.68
N LYS A 280 22.98 -4.06 18.86
CA LYS A 280 21.86 -3.18 19.22
C LYS A 280 20.55 -3.89 19.51
N ILE A 281 20.41 -5.18 19.17
CA ILE A 281 19.13 -5.91 19.29
C ILE A 281 18.65 -5.91 20.75
N ASP A 282 19.53 -6.25 21.70
CA ASP A 282 19.16 -6.41 23.12
C ASP A 282 18.73 -5.10 23.79
N GLU A 283 18.99 -3.96 23.16
CA GLU A 283 18.57 -2.65 23.63
C GLU A 283 17.14 -2.27 23.22
N ARG A 284 16.48 -3.09 22.37
CA ARG A 284 15.16 -2.81 21.81
C ARG A 284 14.06 -3.46 22.64
N GLU A 285 12.93 -2.75 22.80
CA GLU A 285 11.78 -3.26 23.55
C GLU A 285 11.19 -4.53 22.93
N ARG A 286 11.23 -4.63 21.58
CA ARG A 286 10.71 -5.76 20.81
C ARG A 286 11.81 -6.71 20.31
N SER A 287 12.89 -6.88 21.11
CA SER A 287 14.07 -7.68 20.71
C SER A 287 13.73 -9.11 20.28
N ASP A 288 12.71 -9.74 20.86
CA ASP A 288 12.27 -11.09 20.47
C ASP A 288 11.71 -11.12 19.05
N VAL A 289 10.88 -10.14 18.68
CA VAL A 289 10.31 -9.98 17.32
C VAL A 289 11.42 -9.72 16.32
N ILE A 290 12.33 -8.80 16.66
CA ILE A 290 13.48 -8.44 15.81
C ILE A 290 14.35 -9.68 15.55
N ARG A 291 14.66 -10.48 16.59
CA ARG A 291 15.47 -11.70 16.42
C ARG A 291 14.78 -12.69 15.51
N GLU A 292 13.49 -12.92 15.67
CA GLU A 292 12.74 -13.84 14.81
C GLU A 292 12.74 -13.40 13.34
N ALA A 293 12.55 -12.11 13.07
CA ALA A 293 12.63 -11.54 11.73
C ALA A 293 14.04 -11.64 11.12
N LEU A 294 15.09 -11.35 11.90
CA LEU A 294 16.49 -11.41 11.43
C LEU A 294 17.04 -12.84 11.26
N ASP A 295 16.48 -13.81 11.99
CA ASP A 295 16.82 -15.23 11.86
C ASP A 295 16.00 -15.92 10.74
N GLY A 296 15.03 -15.22 10.16
CA GLY A 296 14.24 -15.68 9.02
C GLY A 296 15.08 -15.88 7.76
N GLU A 297 14.72 -16.86 6.94
CA GLU A 297 15.43 -17.19 5.69
C GLU A 297 15.37 -16.08 4.63
N ALA A 298 14.41 -15.14 4.77
CA ALA A 298 14.23 -13.98 3.90
C ALA A 298 15.07 -12.75 4.32
N SER A 299 15.84 -12.85 5.41
CA SER A 299 16.68 -11.77 5.94
C SER A 299 18.16 -12.10 5.83
N ALA A 300 18.99 -11.18 5.30
CA ALA A 300 20.42 -11.39 5.16
C ALA A 300 21.22 -10.09 4.98
N VAL A 301 22.49 -10.14 5.33
CA VAL A 301 23.52 -9.21 4.82
C VAL A 301 24.22 -9.85 3.64
N LEU A 302 24.17 -9.22 2.48
CA LEU A 302 24.67 -9.73 1.22
C LEU A 302 25.92 -8.94 0.75
N HIS A 303 27.00 -9.66 0.44
CA HIS A 303 28.15 -9.12 -0.24
C HIS A 303 28.07 -9.43 -1.74
N ALA A 304 28.00 -8.42 -2.57
CA ALA A 304 28.03 -8.49 -4.02
C ALA A 304 29.46 -8.26 -4.55
N ARG A 305 29.80 -8.83 -5.69
CA ARG A 305 31.12 -8.67 -6.33
C ARG A 305 31.35 -7.25 -6.90
N SER A 306 30.27 -6.50 -7.05
CA SER A 306 30.28 -5.13 -7.57
C SER A 306 28.94 -4.46 -7.31
N MET A 307 28.91 -3.12 -7.30
CA MET A 307 27.67 -2.34 -7.24
C MET A 307 26.68 -2.72 -8.36
N SER A 308 27.16 -3.09 -9.55
CA SER A 308 26.28 -3.55 -10.64
C SER A 308 25.55 -4.85 -10.31
N GLU A 309 26.19 -5.78 -9.58
CA GLU A 309 25.53 -7.00 -9.11
C GLU A 309 24.52 -6.69 -8.00
N ALA A 310 24.86 -5.77 -7.08
CA ALA A 310 23.96 -5.31 -6.03
C ALA A 310 22.69 -4.66 -6.61
N ILE A 311 22.84 -3.80 -7.61
CA ILE A 311 21.73 -3.14 -8.33
C ILE A 311 20.83 -4.19 -9.03
N LEU A 312 21.44 -5.17 -9.71
CA LEU A 312 20.67 -6.24 -10.37
C LEU A 312 19.87 -7.08 -9.36
N PHE A 313 20.45 -7.33 -8.20
CA PHE A 313 19.74 -8.00 -7.12
C PHE A 313 18.57 -7.14 -6.60
N ALA A 314 18.78 -5.85 -6.35
CA ALA A 314 17.76 -4.93 -5.88
C ALA A 314 16.59 -4.80 -6.87
N GLU A 315 16.88 -4.69 -8.18
CA GLU A 315 15.87 -4.66 -9.24
C GLU A 315 15.06 -5.96 -9.30
N GLU A 316 15.72 -7.11 -9.18
CA GLU A 316 15.02 -8.41 -9.16
C GLU A 316 14.20 -8.58 -7.89
N TYR A 317 14.71 -8.12 -6.74
CA TYR A 317 14.05 -8.18 -5.45
C TYR A 317 12.79 -7.33 -5.44
N ALA A 318 12.83 -6.12 -5.99
CA ALA A 318 11.70 -5.20 -6.07
C ALA A 318 11.04 -4.98 -4.69
N ALA A 319 11.83 -4.45 -3.76
CA ALA A 319 11.43 -4.26 -2.37
C ALA A 319 10.24 -3.31 -2.21
N GLU A 320 9.50 -3.50 -1.14
CA GLU A 320 8.53 -2.53 -0.64
C GLU A 320 9.23 -1.19 -0.33
N HIS A 321 10.28 -1.25 0.52
CA HIS A 321 11.14 -0.11 0.85
C HIS A 321 12.55 -0.39 0.32
N LEU A 322 13.06 0.53 -0.52
CA LEU A 322 14.43 0.50 -1.01
C LEU A 322 15.18 1.71 -0.46
N SER A 323 16.18 1.48 0.41
CA SER A 323 17.10 2.51 0.85
C SER A 323 18.40 2.44 0.02
N ILE A 324 18.86 3.56 -0.52
CA ILE A 324 20.10 3.67 -1.30
C ILE A 324 21.02 4.63 -0.56
N ILE A 325 22.11 4.11 0.00
CA ILE A 325 23.13 4.88 0.71
C ILE A 325 24.46 4.71 -0.03
N ALA A 326 24.71 5.58 -1.01
CA ALA A 326 25.87 5.52 -1.87
C ALA A 326 26.37 6.94 -2.20
N GLU A 327 27.66 7.07 -2.58
CA GLU A 327 28.24 8.36 -2.97
C GLU A 327 27.48 8.99 -4.17
N ASN A 328 27.01 8.13 -5.10
CA ASN A 328 26.26 8.53 -6.29
C ASN A 328 24.89 7.84 -6.30
N ASP A 329 24.07 8.12 -5.29
CA ASP A 329 22.76 7.49 -5.07
C ASP A 329 21.77 7.72 -6.23
N GLU A 330 21.77 8.90 -6.87
CA GLU A 330 20.94 9.18 -8.06
C GLU A 330 21.34 8.31 -9.27
N GLU A 331 22.68 8.05 -9.49
CA GLU A 331 23.14 7.17 -10.56
C GLU A 331 22.76 5.69 -10.30
N VAL A 332 22.68 5.30 -9.03
CA VAL A 332 22.17 3.99 -8.64
C VAL A 332 20.68 3.89 -8.89
N LEU A 333 19.93 4.93 -8.48
CA LEU A 333 18.48 5.01 -8.70
C LEU A 333 18.11 4.94 -10.19
N ASP A 334 18.83 5.63 -11.06
CA ASP A 334 18.60 5.63 -12.53
C ASP A 334 18.65 4.23 -13.16
N ARG A 335 19.09 3.21 -12.40
CA ARG A 335 19.23 1.82 -12.85
C ARG A 335 18.24 0.86 -12.18
N ILE A 336 17.33 1.39 -11.36
CA ILE A 336 16.33 0.60 -10.62
C ILE A 336 14.94 1.17 -10.91
N ASP A 337 14.10 0.36 -11.54
CA ASP A 337 12.72 0.71 -11.89
C ASP A 337 11.70 0.10 -10.91
N SER A 338 12.12 -0.89 -10.11
CA SER A 338 11.22 -1.76 -9.33
C SER A 338 11.43 -1.56 -7.82
N ALA A 339 10.69 -0.62 -7.23
CA ALA A 339 10.59 -0.43 -5.78
C ALA A 339 9.23 0.19 -5.41
N GLY A 340 8.70 -0.12 -4.23
CA GLY A 340 7.48 0.51 -3.73
C GLY A 340 7.70 1.96 -3.32
N SER A 341 8.76 2.22 -2.55
CA SER A 341 9.27 3.56 -2.21
C SER A 341 10.79 3.54 -2.15
N VAL A 342 11.43 4.67 -2.53
CA VAL A 342 12.89 4.80 -2.52
C VAL A 342 13.32 5.90 -1.55
N PHE A 343 14.34 5.60 -0.73
CA PHE A 343 14.95 6.49 0.26
C PHE A 343 16.39 6.74 -0.12
N LEU A 344 16.75 8.00 -0.41
CA LEU A 344 18.07 8.36 -0.92
C LEU A 344 18.91 9.03 0.15
N GLY A 345 20.14 8.55 0.27
CA GLY A 345 21.16 9.12 1.11
C GLY A 345 21.04 8.80 2.61
N PRO A 346 22.05 9.18 3.40
CA PRO A 346 22.20 8.72 4.78
C PRO A 346 21.24 9.37 5.80
N TYR A 347 20.49 10.40 5.40
CA TYR A 347 19.57 11.15 6.27
C TYR A 347 18.10 10.94 5.90
N THR A 348 17.80 9.92 5.11
CA THR A 348 16.44 9.57 4.72
C THR A 348 16.11 8.16 5.24
N PRO A 349 15.94 7.99 6.56
CA PRO A 349 15.58 6.71 7.14
C PRO A 349 14.15 6.32 6.68
N VAL A 350 13.86 5.03 6.60
CA VAL A 350 12.52 4.51 6.24
C VAL A 350 11.43 5.09 7.13
N ALA A 351 11.72 5.26 8.42
CA ALA A 351 10.81 5.90 9.38
C ALA A 351 10.35 7.31 8.96
N ALA A 352 11.14 8.05 8.18
CA ALA A 352 10.68 9.35 7.66
C ALA A 352 9.48 9.18 6.72
N GLY A 353 9.52 8.20 5.82
CA GLY A 353 8.41 7.86 4.92
C GLY A 353 7.20 7.27 5.65
N ASP A 354 7.47 6.45 6.66
CA ASP A 354 6.41 5.78 7.42
C ASP A 354 5.55 6.76 8.24
N TYR A 355 6.12 7.88 8.68
CA TYR A 355 5.42 8.76 9.62
C TYR A 355 5.17 10.18 9.10
N ALA A 356 6.15 10.84 8.46
CA ALA A 356 6.09 12.29 8.40
C ALA A 356 6.60 12.97 7.12
N SER A 357 7.35 12.31 6.23
CA SER A 357 7.93 12.97 5.05
C SER A 357 6.89 13.37 3.99
N GLY A 358 5.70 12.77 4.05
CA GLY A 358 4.59 13.05 3.12
C GLY A 358 4.32 11.93 2.12
N THR A 359 5.29 11.05 1.85
CA THR A 359 5.08 9.86 1.01
C THR A 359 4.17 8.85 1.70
N ASN A 360 3.69 7.85 0.96
CA ASN A 360 2.77 6.84 1.50
C ASN A 360 3.51 5.55 1.82
N HIS A 361 3.24 4.96 2.99
CA HIS A 361 3.82 3.70 3.39
C HIS A 361 2.94 2.47 3.07
N VAL A 362 1.75 2.66 2.51
CA VAL A 362 0.94 1.54 2.01
C VAL A 362 1.47 1.18 0.64
N LEU A 363 2.34 0.20 0.60
CA LEU A 363 3.20 -0.13 -0.54
C LEU A 363 3.02 -1.58 -0.98
N PRO A 364 3.30 -1.90 -2.25
CA PRO A 364 3.26 -3.28 -2.74
C PRO A 364 4.44 -4.10 -2.21
N THR A 365 4.15 -5.30 -1.72
CA THR A 365 5.12 -6.28 -1.21
C THR A 365 5.27 -7.49 -2.15
N GLY A 366 6.15 -8.43 -1.83
CA GLY A 366 6.30 -9.69 -2.58
C GLY A 366 6.76 -9.50 -4.03
N GLY A 367 7.49 -8.42 -4.33
CA GLY A 367 7.92 -8.09 -5.68
C GLY A 367 6.82 -7.47 -6.55
N ALA A 368 5.64 -7.16 -5.99
CA ALA A 368 4.55 -6.53 -6.72
C ALA A 368 4.89 -5.09 -7.16
N ALA A 369 5.93 -4.46 -6.60
CA ALA A 369 6.47 -3.18 -7.04
C ALA A 369 6.89 -3.14 -8.53
N LYS A 370 7.10 -4.30 -9.15
CA LYS A 370 7.29 -4.42 -10.62
C LYS A 370 6.05 -4.10 -11.43
N LEU A 371 4.87 -4.10 -10.82
CA LEU A 371 3.58 -4.05 -11.52
C LEU A 371 2.70 -2.89 -11.05
N THR A 372 2.87 -2.45 -9.81
CA THR A 372 2.02 -1.42 -9.20
C THR A 372 2.83 -0.55 -8.25
N GLY A 373 2.45 0.72 -8.15
CA GLY A 373 3.00 1.65 -7.15
C GLY A 373 2.26 1.57 -5.81
N GLY A 374 2.74 2.32 -4.84
CA GLY A 374 2.08 2.51 -3.55
C GLY A 374 0.77 3.29 -3.65
N LEU A 375 0.07 3.37 -2.53
CA LEU A 375 -1.17 4.11 -2.43
C LEU A 375 -0.94 5.59 -2.76
N SER A 376 -1.75 6.14 -3.64
CA SER A 376 -1.62 7.50 -4.18
C SER A 376 -3.00 8.07 -4.51
N VAL A 377 -3.06 9.33 -4.93
CA VAL A 377 -4.31 9.95 -5.41
C VAL A 377 -4.91 9.16 -6.57
N ASP A 378 -4.09 8.61 -7.47
CA ASP A 378 -4.56 7.81 -8.61
C ASP A 378 -5.36 6.57 -8.18
N THR A 379 -5.12 6.06 -6.97
CA THR A 379 -5.87 4.92 -6.41
C THR A 379 -7.35 5.26 -6.21
N PHE A 380 -7.68 6.52 -6.01
CA PHE A 380 -9.00 7.03 -5.62
C PHE A 380 -9.74 7.77 -6.74
N VAL A 381 -9.15 7.87 -7.92
CA VAL A 381 -9.77 8.51 -9.08
C VAL A 381 -10.02 7.52 -10.20
N ARG A 382 -11.09 7.78 -10.94
CA ARG A 382 -11.41 7.08 -12.20
C ARG A 382 -11.30 8.04 -13.37
N SER A 383 -10.80 7.59 -14.51
CA SER A 383 -10.72 8.40 -15.70
C SER A 383 -11.73 7.96 -16.75
N THR A 384 -12.30 8.94 -17.45
CA THR A 384 -13.19 8.73 -18.59
C THR A 384 -12.63 9.45 -19.80
N THR A 385 -12.58 8.78 -20.96
CA THR A 385 -12.23 9.41 -22.22
C THR A 385 -13.43 10.20 -22.74
N VAL A 386 -13.15 11.39 -23.27
CA VAL A 386 -14.13 12.24 -23.93
C VAL A 386 -13.68 12.46 -25.37
N GLN A 387 -14.62 12.35 -26.30
CA GLN A 387 -14.34 12.60 -27.70
C GLN A 387 -15.50 13.35 -28.38
N ARG A 388 -15.14 14.30 -29.22
CA ARG A 388 -16.04 15.03 -30.09
C ARG A 388 -15.44 15.14 -31.48
N LEU A 389 -16.24 14.83 -32.48
CA LEU A 389 -15.91 15.03 -33.88
C LEU A 389 -16.94 15.97 -34.50
N ASP A 390 -16.48 16.86 -35.33
CA ASP A 390 -17.38 17.57 -36.27
C ASP A 390 -17.64 16.71 -37.50
N ARG A 391 -18.42 17.25 -38.45
CA ARG A 391 -18.81 16.52 -39.66
C ARG A 391 -17.61 16.20 -40.56
N ASP A 392 -16.67 17.13 -40.67
CA ASP A 392 -15.51 16.99 -41.55
C ASP A 392 -14.52 15.96 -41.01
N ALA A 393 -14.22 16.02 -39.69
CA ALA A 393 -13.38 15.03 -39.02
C ALA A 393 -13.99 13.62 -39.07
N LEU A 394 -15.31 13.46 -38.92
CA LEU A 394 -15.97 12.17 -39.07
C LEU A 394 -15.90 11.70 -40.55
N ASN A 395 -16.05 12.61 -41.52
CA ASN A 395 -15.93 12.27 -42.93
C ASN A 395 -14.55 11.72 -43.27
N ASP A 396 -13.50 12.34 -42.77
CA ASP A 396 -12.11 11.91 -43.00
C ASP A 396 -11.82 10.51 -42.41
N LEU A 397 -12.52 10.13 -41.33
CA LEU A 397 -12.43 8.81 -40.72
C LEU A 397 -13.39 7.77 -41.33
N SER A 398 -14.37 8.18 -42.14
CA SER A 398 -15.51 7.33 -42.49
C SER A 398 -15.09 6.06 -43.26
N GLU A 399 -14.15 6.18 -44.22
CA GLU A 399 -13.65 5.03 -44.99
C GLU A 399 -12.92 4.04 -44.08
N THR A 400 -12.08 4.53 -43.18
CA THR A 400 -11.34 3.69 -42.20
C THR A 400 -12.31 2.93 -41.30
N ILE A 401 -13.29 3.64 -40.72
CA ILE A 401 -14.26 3.03 -39.78
C ILE A 401 -15.12 1.99 -40.51
N THR A 402 -15.68 2.34 -41.68
CA THR A 402 -16.58 1.42 -42.41
C THR A 402 -15.85 0.18 -42.90
N THR A 403 -14.61 0.34 -43.40
CA THR A 403 -13.80 -0.79 -43.89
C THR A 403 -13.47 -1.75 -42.75
N LEU A 404 -13.06 -1.25 -41.58
CA LEU A 404 -12.77 -2.09 -40.41
C LEU A 404 -14.03 -2.77 -39.86
N ALA A 405 -15.13 -2.04 -39.74
CA ALA A 405 -16.39 -2.58 -39.26
C ALA A 405 -16.92 -3.71 -40.17
N GLU A 406 -16.81 -3.53 -41.52
CA GLU A 406 -17.19 -4.56 -42.50
C GLU A 406 -16.27 -5.80 -42.39
N ALA A 407 -14.96 -5.60 -42.22
CA ALA A 407 -14.01 -6.70 -42.05
C ALA A 407 -14.27 -7.53 -40.79
N GLU A 408 -14.81 -6.90 -39.75
CA GLU A 408 -15.24 -7.55 -38.50
C GLU A 408 -16.66 -8.15 -38.59
N GLY A 409 -17.40 -7.91 -39.70
CA GLY A 409 -18.79 -8.34 -39.84
C GLY A 409 -19.78 -7.50 -39.04
N LEU A 410 -19.40 -6.27 -38.66
CA LEU A 410 -20.19 -5.35 -37.84
C LEU A 410 -20.83 -4.26 -38.73
N ASP A 411 -21.75 -4.65 -39.64
CA ASP A 411 -22.39 -3.78 -40.59
C ASP A 411 -23.15 -2.60 -39.96
N ALA A 412 -23.76 -2.80 -38.81
CA ALA A 412 -24.44 -1.74 -38.06
C ALA A 412 -23.49 -0.62 -37.60
N HIS A 413 -22.22 -0.92 -37.33
CA HIS A 413 -21.19 0.09 -37.03
C HIS A 413 -20.89 0.92 -38.30
N ALA A 414 -20.69 0.27 -39.42
CA ALA A 414 -20.49 0.96 -40.70
C ALA A 414 -21.69 1.84 -41.07
N GLU A 415 -22.91 1.31 -40.89
CA GLU A 415 -24.15 2.04 -41.16
C GLU A 415 -24.34 3.25 -40.25
N SER A 416 -23.92 3.14 -38.98
CA SER A 416 -23.99 4.27 -38.06
C SER A 416 -23.17 5.47 -38.52
N VAL A 417 -22.08 5.26 -39.24
CA VAL A 417 -21.30 6.34 -39.88
C VAL A 417 -21.99 6.86 -41.17
N ARG A 418 -22.41 5.96 -42.03
CA ARG A 418 -23.04 6.31 -43.31
C ARG A 418 -24.28 7.18 -43.15
N THR A 419 -25.17 6.79 -42.23
CA THR A 419 -26.41 7.52 -41.92
C THR A 419 -26.18 8.99 -41.55
N ARG A 420 -25.01 9.34 -41.01
CA ARG A 420 -24.68 10.74 -40.67
C ARG A 420 -24.37 11.61 -41.86
N PHE A 421 -24.21 11.01 -43.07
CA PHE A 421 -23.93 11.69 -44.32
C PHE A 421 -25.07 11.53 -45.35
N GLU A 422 -26.08 10.72 -45.05
CA GLU A 422 -27.30 10.65 -45.86
C GLU A 422 -28.16 11.90 -45.59
N GLU A 423 -28.62 12.60 -46.66
CA GLU A 423 -29.49 13.76 -46.60
C GLU A 423 -30.98 13.38 -46.45
#